data_8770f70f7f0f594cdc4c1b62dd3519fb
#
_entry.id   8770f70f7f0f594cdc4c1b62dd3519fb
#
_cell.length_a   1.000
_cell.length_b   1.000
_cell.length_c   1.000
_cell.angle_alpha   90.00
_cell.angle_beta   90.00
_cell.angle_gamma   90.00
#
_symmetry.space_group_name_H-M   'P 1'
#
loop_
_entity.id
_entity.type
_entity.pdbx_description
1 polymer ?
#
loop_
_entity_poly.entity_id
_entity_poly.type
_entity_poly.pdbx_seq_one_letter_code
_entity_poly.pdbx_strand_id
1 'polypeptide(L)'
;TEWNPETHHSDYAISKYGAEMEIWRGQQEGLNSVIVNPGVILGPRIWKQGSGMLFKKIENGFPFYTKGTSGFIAVTDVVKIAVLLMKSDIKNERFTLIAQNIVFQDLFNSIADALIVKRPSIYVSPLLTRFLWRIDWFVSAIFRLKRKLDRATAQASYSKNHYSNEKITKVLGTEFLDIHQYINAISKL
;
A
#
# COMPACT_ATOMS: atom_id res chain seq x y z
N THR A 1 12.66 -4.19 -7.82
CA THR A 1 13.74 -4.21 -6.80
C THR A 1 14.01 -5.66 -6.43
N GLU A 2 15.26 -6.06 -6.43
CA GLU A 2 15.68 -7.38 -5.96
C GLU A 2 15.47 -7.49 -4.44
N TRP A 3 15.18 -8.71 -3.98
CA TRP A 3 15.08 -9.00 -2.57
C TRP A 3 16.46 -8.94 -1.92
N ASN A 4 16.62 -8.11 -0.90
CA ASN A 4 17.85 -8.06 -0.13
C ASN A 4 17.65 -8.79 1.21
N PRO A 5 18.26 -9.99 1.41
CA PRO A 5 18.10 -10.78 2.62
C PRO A 5 18.73 -10.13 3.86
N GLU A 6 19.66 -9.17 3.68
CA GLU A 6 20.35 -8.49 4.79
C GLU A 6 19.50 -7.41 5.45
N THR A 7 18.40 -6.99 4.80
CA THR A 7 17.50 -5.98 5.36
C THR A 7 16.41 -6.64 6.21
N HIS A 8 15.99 -5.94 7.26
CA HIS A 8 14.87 -6.42 8.08
C HIS A 8 13.55 -6.30 7.31
N HIS A 9 12.93 -7.43 7.05
CA HIS A 9 11.62 -7.52 6.42
C HIS A 9 10.54 -7.88 7.44
N SER A 10 9.29 -7.45 7.20
CA SER A 10 8.16 -7.92 7.98
C SER A 10 7.82 -9.38 7.65
N ASP A 11 7.22 -10.11 8.61
CA ASP A 11 6.75 -11.49 8.39
C ASP A 11 5.83 -11.60 7.18
N TYR A 12 4.99 -10.57 6.96
CA TYR A 12 4.15 -10.46 5.78
C TYR A 12 4.99 -10.40 4.49
N ALA A 13 6.02 -9.57 4.43
CA ALA A 13 6.87 -9.45 3.25
C ALA A 13 7.62 -10.76 2.97
N ILE A 14 8.12 -11.44 4.01
CA ILE A 14 8.79 -12.74 3.90
C ILE A 14 7.81 -13.78 3.34
N SER A 15 6.60 -13.85 3.87
CA SER A 15 5.56 -14.78 3.40
C SER A 15 5.18 -14.53 1.94
N LYS A 16 5.03 -13.27 1.53
CA LYS A 16 4.70 -12.91 0.14
C LYS A 16 5.86 -13.22 -0.83
N TYR A 17 7.09 -12.96 -0.40
CA TYR A 17 8.28 -13.33 -1.17
C TYR A 17 8.40 -14.84 -1.33
N GLY A 18 8.20 -15.62 -0.26
CA GLY A 18 8.20 -17.08 -0.33
C GLY A 18 7.14 -17.61 -1.31
N ALA A 19 5.92 -17.05 -1.26
CA ALA A 19 4.88 -17.41 -2.21
C ALA A 19 5.25 -17.08 -3.67
N GLU A 20 5.92 -15.93 -3.90
CA GLU A 20 6.41 -15.55 -5.24
C GLU A 20 7.50 -16.53 -5.72
N MET A 21 8.38 -16.98 -4.84
CA MET A 21 9.42 -17.98 -5.16
C MET A 21 8.82 -19.31 -5.59
N GLU A 22 7.72 -19.77 -4.98
CA GLU A 22 7.03 -20.99 -5.40
C GLU A 22 6.43 -20.85 -6.82
N ILE A 23 5.93 -19.69 -7.18
CA ILE A 23 5.46 -19.43 -8.55
C ILE A 23 6.64 -19.47 -9.54
N TRP A 24 7.79 -18.85 -9.21
CA TRP A 24 8.99 -18.91 -10.04
C TRP A 24 9.49 -20.35 -10.20
N ARG A 25 9.44 -21.18 -9.15
CA ARG A 25 9.76 -22.59 -9.24
C ARG A 25 8.80 -23.31 -10.20
N GLY A 26 7.49 -23.11 -10.05
CA GLY A 26 6.50 -23.69 -10.94
C GLY A 26 6.70 -23.29 -12.42
N GLN A 27 7.16 -22.06 -12.68
CA GLN A 27 7.49 -21.64 -14.06
C GLN A 27 8.64 -22.45 -14.66
N GLN A 28 9.66 -22.82 -13.86
CA GLN A 28 10.74 -23.71 -14.32
C GLN A 28 10.21 -25.13 -14.59
N GLU A 29 9.14 -25.52 -13.97
CA GLU A 29 8.45 -26.82 -14.17
C GLU A 29 7.37 -26.75 -15.28
N GLY A 30 7.29 -25.63 -16.02
CA GLY A 30 6.38 -25.46 -17.17
C GLY A 30 5.05 -24.75 -16.88
N LEU A 31 4.85 -24.22 -15.65
CA LEU A 31 3.67 -23.42 -15.32
C LEU A 31 3.72 -22.07 -16.04
N ASN A 32 2.71 -21.78 -16.84
CA ASN A 32 2.52 -20.43 -17.39
C ASN A 32 1.81 -19.54 -16.37
N SER A 33 2.49 -18.52 -15.90
CA SER A 33 1.91 -17.61 -14.89
C SER A 33 2.37 -16.17 -15.10
N VAL A 34 1.57 -15.24 -14.56
CA VAL A 34 1.92 -13.82 -14.47
C VAL A 34 1.74 -13.37 -13.03
N ILE A 35 2.72 -12.66 -12.50
CA ILE A 35 2.71 -12.14 -11.14
C ILE A 35 2.38 -10.66 -11.19
N VAL A 36 1.38 -10.22 -10.43
CA VAL A 36 1.04 -8.82 -10.24
C VAL A 36 1.31 -8.41 -8.80
N ASN A 37 2.10 -7.35 -8.63
CA ASN A 37 2.48 -6.78 -7.33
C ASN A 37 1.87 -5.38 -7.21
N PRO A 38 0.61 -5.27 -6.76
CA PRO A 38 -0.01 -3.97 -6.56
C PRO A 38 0.57 -3.26 -5.34
N GLY A 39 0.63 -1.93 -5.41
CA GLY A 39 0.90 -1.10 -4.25
C GLY A 39 -0.26 -1.10 -3.27
N VAL A 40 -0.43 -0.02 -2.54
CA VAL A 40 -1.57 0.13 -1.61
C VAL A 40 -2.85 0.26 -2.41
N ILE A 41 -3.70 -0.79 -2.34
CA ILE A 41 -4.96 -0.84 -3.07
C ILE A 41 -6.01 -0.04 -2.30
N LEU A 42 -6.63 0.93 -2.97
CA LEU A 42 -7.77 1.67 -2.45
C LEU A 42 -9.07 1.12 -3.05
N GLY A 43 -10.10 0.97 -2.22
CA GLY A 43 -11.40 0.47 -2.67
C GLY A 43 -12.54 0.93 -1.75
N PRO A 44 -13.80 0.89 -2.25
CA PRO A 44 -14.97 1.34 -1.49
C PRO A 44 -15.36 0.34 -0.39
N ARG A 45 -16.04 0.82 0.65
CA ARG A 45 -16.76 0.03 1.68
C ARG A 45 -15.97 -0.90 2.60
N ILE A 46 -14.67 -1.12 2.39
CA ILE A 46 -13.86 -1.99 3.27
C ILE A 46 -13.07 -1.12 4.27
N TRP A 47 -13.79 -0.30 5.06
CA TRP A 47 -13.16 0.66 5.97
C TRP A 47 -12.75 0.09 7.34
N LYS A 48 -13.05 -1.19 7.59
CA LYS A 48 -12.71 -1.86 8.86
C LYS A 48 -11.37 -2.59 8.84
N GLN A 49 -10.74 -2.74 7.67
CA GLN A 49 -9.48 -3.46 7.53
C GLN A 49 -8.64 -2.95 6.34
N GLY A 50 -7.36 -3.31 6.31
CA GLY A 50 -6.44 -2.95 5.23
C GLY A 50 -6.31 -1.43 5.05
N SER A 51 -6.18 -1.01 3.80
CA SER A 51 -6.07 0.41 3.43
C SER A 51 -7.34 1.23 3.71
N GLY A 52 -8.51 0.59 3.77
CA GLY A 52 -9.76 1.25 4.13
C GLY A 52 -9.76 1.82 5.55
N MET A 53 -8.93 1.28 6.46
CA MET A 53 -8.77 1.85 7.80
C MET A 53 -8.23 3.29 7.78
N LEU A 54 -7.55 3.72 6.70
CA LEU A 54 -7.10 5.09 6.54
C LEU A 54 -8.29 6.06 6.47
N PHE A 55 -9.30 5.72 5.69
CA PHE A 55 -10.56 6.49 5.59
C PHE A 55 -11.23 6.59 6.95
N LYS A 56 -11.39 5.46 7.65
CA LYS A 56 -12.02 5.44 8.97
C LYS A 56 -11.26 6.24 10.02
N LYS A 57 -9.93 6.20 10.01
CA LYS A 57 -9.10 7.00 10.91
C LYS A 57 -9.28 8.49 10.65
N ILE A 58 -9.23 8.91 9.38
CA ILE A 58 -9.40 10.32 8.99
C ILE A 58 -10.81 10.81 9.32
N GLU A 59 -11.85 10.02 9.03
CA GLU A 59 -13.24 10.30 9.40
C GLU A 59 -13.39 10.55 10.91
N ASN A 60 -12.69 9.76 11.73
CA ASN A 60 -12.68 9.89 13.19
C ASN A 60 -11.75 11.01 13.70
N GLY A 61 -11.27 11.90 12.84
CA GLY A 61 -10.48 13.07 13.23
C GLY A 61 -9.02 12.76 13.58
N PHE A 62 -8.40 11.74 12.98
CA PHE A 62 -6.97 11.43 13.17
C PHE A 62 -6.10 12.64 12.79
N PRO A 63 -5.37 13.26 13.77
CA PRO A 63 -4.75 14.56 13.55
C PRO A 63 -3.33 14.48 12.98
N PHE A 64 -2.74 13.29 12.89
CA PHE A 64 -1.32 13.11 12.59
C PHE A 64 -1.06 12.79 11.12
N TYR A 65 0.08 13.28 10.59
CA TYR A 65 0.57 12.90 9.28
C TYR A 65 2.08 12.71 9.24
N THR A 66 2.56 12.01 8.22
CA THR A 66 3.98 11.78 7.92
C THR A 66 4.30 12.22 6.50
N LYS A 67 5.59 12.35 6.17
CA LYS A 67 6.08 12.76 4.84
C LYS A 67 6.70 11.62 4.03
N GLY A 68 6.40 10.36 4.38
CA GLY A 68 6.76 9.22 3.55
C GLY A 68 5.92 9.16 2.28
N THR A 69 6.40 8.41 1.30
CA THR A 69 5.75 8.22 -0.01
C THR A 69 5.54 6.74 -0.26
N SER A 70 4.41 6.39 -0.83
CA SER A 70 4.12 5.03 -1.28
C SER A 70 3.36 5.05 -2.62
N GLY A 71 3.30 3.90 -3.27
CA GLY A 71 2.52 3.71 -4.48
C GLY A 71 1.09 3.29 -4.18
N PHE A 72 0.12 3.94 -4.83
CA PHE A 72 -1.31 3.69 -4.66
C PHE A 72 -1.96 3.30 -5.97
N ILE A 73 -3.02 2.50 -5.89
CA ILE A 73 -3.78 2.05 -7.05
C ILE A 73 -5.26 1.82 -6.67
N ALA A 74 -6.17 2.09 -7.59
CA ALA A 74 -7.58 1.76 -7.46
C ALA A 74 -7.80 0.24 -7.59
N VAL A 75 -8.68 -0.35 -6.77
CA VAL A 75 -9.02 -1.77 -6.87
C VAL A 75 -9.58 -2.12 -8.25
N THR A 76 -10.32 -1.21 -8.86
CA THR A 76 -10.87 -1.38 -10.21
C THR A 76 -9.79 -1.53 -11.28
N ASP A 77 -8.67 -0.78 -11.16
CA ASP A 77 -7.54 -0.92 -12.06
C ASP A 77 -6.81 -2.25 -11.86
N VAL A 78 -6.65 -2.69 -10.61
CA VAL A 78 -6.05 -4.00 -10.31
C VAL A 78 -6.86 -5.11 -10.98
N VAL A 79 -8.20 -5.09 -10.83
CA VAL A 79 -9.08 -6.09 -11.43
C VAL A 79 -9.04 -6.02 -12.96
N LYS A 80 -9.14 -4.80 -13.53
CA LYS A 80 -9.05 -4.59 -14.99
C LYS A 80 -7.77 -5.18 -15.56
N ILE A 81 -6.63 -4.85 -14.96
CA ILE A 81 -5.31 -5.31 -15.41
C ILE A 81 -5.17 -6.82 -15.25
N ALA A 82 -5.60 -7.39 -14.11
CA ALA A 82 -5.57 -8.83 -13.89
C ALA A 82 -6.36 -9.58 -14.98
N VAL A 83 -7.58 -9.11 -15.30
CA VAL A 83 -8.39 -9.72 -16.35
C VAL A 83 -7.75 -9.59 -17.74
N LEU A 84 -7.14 -8.43 -18.05
CA LEU A 84 -6.42 -8.24 -19.32
C LEU A 84 -5.23 -9.19 -19.44
N LEU A 85 -4.44 -9.35 -18.38
CA LEU A 85 -3.31 -10.27 -18.34
C LEU A 85 -3.76 -11.73 -18.47
N MET A 86 -4.85 -12.13 -17.81
CA MET A 86 -5.40 -13.48 -17.93
C MET A 86 -5.87 -13.82 -19.35
N LYS A 87 -6.28 -12.81 -20.14
CA LYS A 87 -6.72 -12.97 -21.54
C LYS A 87 -5.60 -12.77 -22.57
N SER A 88 -4.40 -12.41 -22.12
CA SER A 88 -3.26 -12.16 -22.99
C SER A 88 -2.38 -13.41 -23.17
N ASP A 89 -1.50 -13.38 -24.17
CA ASP A 89 -0.47 -14.41 -24.37
C ASP A 89 0.79 -14.18 -23.51
N ILE A 90 0.76 -13.18 -22.61
CA ILE A 90 1.89 -12.83 -21.74
C ILE A 90 2.08 -13.94 -20.71
N LYS A 91 3.30 -14.43 -20.58
CA LYS A 91 3.67 -15.53 -19.69
C LYS A 91 4.97 -15.23 -18.97
N ASN A 92 5.09 -15.77 -17.77
CA ASN A 92 6.34 -15.77 -16.99
C ASN A 92 6.90 -14.38 -16.74
N GLU A 93 5.99 -13.43 -16.51
CA GLU A 93 6.30 -12.03 -16.29
C GLU A 93 5.81 -11.55 -14.91
N ARG A 94 6.48 -10.51 -14.40
CA ARG A 94 6.11 -9.82 -13.16
C ARG A 94 5.86 -8.35 -13.44
N PHE A 95 4.75 -7.84 -12.92
CA PHE A 95 4.34 -6.45 -13.08
C PHE A 95 4.06 -5.78 -11.72
N THR A 96 4.64 -4.60 -11.53
CA THR A 96 4.26 -3.71 -10.43
C THR A 96 3.09 -2.85 -10.89
N LEU A 97 2.02 -2.84 -10.10
CA LEU A 97 0.79 -2.10 -10.42
C LEU A 97 0.66 -0.90 -9.48
N ILE A 98 0.98 0.27 -9.99
CA ILE A 98 0.91 1.56 -9.29
C ILE A 98 0.24 2.57 -10.22
N ALA A 99 -0.79 3.26 -9.74
CA ALA A 99 -1.32 4.41 -10.47
C ALA A 99 -0.49 5.67 -10.21
N GLN A 100 -0.25 5.98 -8.94
CA GLN A 100 0.49 7.18 -8.53
C GLN A 100 1.33 6.92 -7.27
N ASN A 101 2.51 7.56 -7.21
CA ASN A 101 3.30 7.64 -5.97
C ASN A 101 2.87 8.92 -5.23
N ILE A 102 2.30 8.77 -4.03
CA ILE A 102 1.70 9.88 -3.28
C ILE A 102 2.33 9.96 -1.88
N VAL A 103 2.60 11.17 -1.42
CA VAL A 103 3.01 11.44 -0.04
C VAL A 103 1.84 11.20 0.90
N PHE A 104 2.06 10.56 2.05
CA PHE A 104 0.98 10.26 2.99
C PHE A 104 0.20 11.50 3.44
N GLN A 105 0.87 12.65 3.58
CA GLN A 105 0.19 13.91 3.89
C GLN A 105 -0.86 14.27 2.83
N ASP A 106 -0.50 14.17 1.56
CA ASP A 106 -1.39 14.53 0.44
C ASP A 106 -2.54 13.53 0.31
N LEU A 107 -2.25 12.24 0.51
CA LEU A 107 -3.29 11.20 0.56
C LEU A 107 -4.31 11.49 1.67
N PHE A 108 -3.84 11.79 2.90
CA PHE A 108 -4.71 12.06 4.03
C PHE A 108 -5.53 13.33 3.85
N ASN A 109 -4.93 14.38 3.25
CA ASN A 109 -5.64 15.59 2.89
C ASN A 109 -6.76 15.30 1.87
N SER A 110 -6.47 14.53 0.84
CA SER A 110 -7.47 14.14 -0.17
C SER A 110 -8.62 13.34 0.44
N ILE A 111 -8.33 12.42 1.35
CA ILE A 111 -9.37 11.65 2.08
C ILE A 111 -10.20 12.59 2.97
N ALA A 112 -9.55 13.50 3.70
CA ALA A 112 -10.24 14.45 4.58
C ALA A 112 -11.17 15.39 3.80
N ASP A 113 -10.71 15.90 2.66
CA ASP A 113 -11.50 16.76 1.79
C ASP A 113 -12.71 16.01 1.21
N ALA A 114 -12.50 14.76 0.76
CA ALA A 114 -13.57 13.93 0.21
C ALA A 114 -14.64 13.55 1.25
N LEU A 115 -14.24 13.40 2.52
CA LEU A 115 -15.12 13.13 3.65
C LEU A 115 -15.67 14.41 4.32
N ILE A 116 -15.25 15.60 3.87
CA ILE A 116 -15.65 16.90 4.44
C ILE A 116 -15.30 17.00 5.93
N VAL A 117 -14.13 16.49 6.31
CA VAL A 117 -13.60 16.55 7.68
C VAL A 117 -12.30 17.34 7.77
N LYS A 118 -11.89 17.71 8.99
CA LYS A 118 -10.66 18.47 9.21
C LYS A 118 -9.43 17.66 8.75
N ARG A 119 -8.55 18.30 7.98
CA ARG A 119 -7.26 17.71 7.54
C ARG A 119 -6.34 17.43 8.73
N PRO A 120 -5.57 16.33 8.74
CA PRO A 120 -4.49 16.14 9.71
C PRO A 120 -3.50 17.30 9.68
N SER A 121 -3.18 17.84 10.86
CA SER A 121 -2.36 19.06 10.98
C SER A 121 -1.07 18.86 11.77
N ILE A 122 -0.91 17.73 12.47
CA ILE A 122 0.23 17.47 13.34
C ILE A 122 1.25 16.60 12.61
N TYR A 123 2.37 17.21 12.25
CA TYR A 123 3.49 16.46 11.68
C TYR A 123 4.17 15.59 12.73
N VAL A 124 4.28 14.30 12.46
CA VAL A 124 5.04 13.39 13.30
C VAL A 124 6.40 13.15 12.65
N SER A 125 7.48 13.49 13.35
CA SER A 125 8.84 13.29 12.84
C SER A 125 9.31 11.82 12.95
N PRO A 126 10.31 11.40 12.17
CA PRO A 126 10.89 10.06 12.30
C PRO A 126 11.41 9.75 13.71
N LEU A 127 12.01 10.74 14.38
CA LEU A 127 12.52 10.59 15.74
C LEU A 127 11.37 10.36 16.73
N LEU A 128 10.29 11.13 16.61
CA LEU A 128 9.11 10.98 17.46
C LEU A 128 8.45 9.62 17.25
N THR A 129 8.35 9.14 16.02
CA THR A 129 7.79 7.81 15.75
C THR A 129 8.67 6.69 16.32
N ARG A 130 10.01 6.84 16.24
CA ARG A 130 10.95 5.91 16.87
C ARG A 130 10.79 5.85 18.39
N PHE A 131 10.35 6.91 19.01
CA PHE A 131 10.04 6.97 20.43
C PHE A 131 8.65 6.38 20.73
N LEU A 132 7.64 6.77 19.99
CA LEU A 132 6.25 6.36 20.18
C LEU A 132 6.05 4.84 20.03
N TRP A 133 6.68 4.17 19.07
CA TRP A 133 6.53 2.72 18.94
C TRP A 133 7.18 1.96 20.12
N ARG A 134 8.23 2.52 20.76
CA ARG A 134 8.82 1.94 21.96
C ARG A 134 7.88 2.09 23.15
N ILE A 135 7.21 3.23 23.27
CA ILE A 135 6.18 3.45 24.31
C ILE A 135 5.00 2.49 24.06
N ASP A 136 4.49 2.40 22.83
CA ASP A 136 3.41 1.47 22.49
C ASP A 136 3.80 0.02 22.80
N TRP A 137 5.05 -0.37 22.53
CA TRP A 137 5.57 -1.68 22.92
C TRP A 137 5.55 -1.89 24.45
N PHE A 138 6.05 -0.93 25.19
CA PHE A 138 6.14 -1.00 26.65
C PHE A 138 4.75 -1.05 27.30
N VAL A 139 3.86 -0.16 26.89
CA VAL A 139 2.48 -0.09 27.38
C VAL A 139 1.70 -1.35 27.00
N SER A 140 1.84 -1.83 25.75
CA SER A 140 1.17 -3.05 25.30
C SER A 140 1.66 -4.30 26.04
N ALA A 141 2.96 -4.35 26.37
CA ALA A 141 3.54 -5.45 27.15
C ALA A 141 3.02 -5.48 28.60
N ILE A 142 2.91 -4.31 29.26
CA ILE A 142 2.43 -4.21 30.64
C ILE A 142 0.93 -4.52 30.72
N PHE A 143 0.13 -3.91 29.83
CA PHE A 143 -1.34 -4.01 29.90
C PHE A 143 -1.93 -5.12 29.01
N ARG A 144 -1.09 -5.96 28.38
CA ARG A 144 -1.49 -7.05 27.46
C ARG A 144 -2.43 -6.57 26.34
N LEU A 145 -2.23 -5.33 25.86
CA LEU A 145 -3.04 -4.75 24.80
C LEU A 145 -2.47 -5.15 23.42
N LYS A 146 -3.34 -5.17 22.40
CA LYS A 146 -2.88 -5.32 21.01
C LYS A 146 -2.09 -4.08 20.60
N ARG A 147 -0.88 -4.29 20.05
CA ARG A 147 -0.04 -3.21 19.51
C ARG A 147 -0.79 -2.44 18.43
N LYS A 148 -0.73 -1.11 18.53
CA LYS A 148 -1.31 -0.20 17.54
C LYS A 148 -0.28 0.30 16.54
N LEU A 149 0.99 0.33 16.93
CA LEU A 149 2.09 0.80 16.10
C LEU A 149 3.24 -0.22 16.18
N ASP A 150 3.47 -0.97 15.11
CA ASP A 150 4.64 -1.83 14.97
C ASP A 150 5.82 -1.10 14.30
N ARG A 151 7.00 -1.70 14.36
CA ARG A 151 8.22 -1.14 13.78
C ARG A 151 8.11 -1.03 12.25
N ALA A 152 7.48 -1.99 11.59
CA ALA A 152 7.34 -2.02 10.14
C ALA A 152 6.43 -0.88 9.66
N THR A 153 5.27 -0.67 10.32
CA THR A 153 4.37 0.45 10.05
C THR A 153 5.05 1.79 10.33
N ALA A 154 5.78 1.90 11.44
CA ALA A 154 6.53 3.10 11.77
C ALA A 154 7.57 3.41 10.67
N GLN A 155 8.34 2.43 10.22
CA GLN A 155 9.33 2.60 9.16
C GLN A 155 8.69 2.93 7.81
N ALA A 156 7.64 2.22 7.41
CA ALA A 156 6.91 2.45 6.16
C ALA A 156 6.35 3.88 6.06
N SER A 157 5.91 4.45 7.18
CA SER A 157 5.33 5.80 7.22
C SER A 157 6.32 6.93 6.88
N TYR A 158 7.63 6.66 6.86
CA TYR A 158 8.69 7.61 6.49
C TYR A 158 9.48 7.21 5.26
N SER A 159 9.36 5.98 4.82
CA SER A 159 10.03 5.51 3.61
C SER A 159 9.57 6.33 2.41
N LYS A 160 10.53 6.80 1.63
CA LYS A 160 10.28 7.49 0.36
C LYS A 160 10.38 6.48 -0.77
N ASN A 161 9.42 5.58 -0.83
CA ASN A 161 9.38 4.56 -1.86
C ASN A 161 8.79 5.14 -3.14
N HIS A 162 9.49 4.94 -4.25
CA HIS A 162 9.03 5.32 -5.57
C HIS A 162 8.99 4.08 -6.45
N TYR A 163 7.84 3.82 -7.04
CA TYR A 163 7.60 2.64 -7.87
C TYR A 163 7.29 3.07 -9.30
N SER A 164 7.78 2.31 -10.28
CA SER A 164 7.47 2.52 -11.70
C SER A 164 6.40 1.56 -12.17
N ASN A 165 5.47 2.06 -12.96
CA ASN A 165 4.44 1.29 -13.67
C ASN A 165 4.72 1.20 -15.17
N GLU A 166 5.87 1.70 -15.64
CA GLU A 166 6.20 1.79 -17.07
C GLU A 166 6.09 0.45 -17.79
N LYS A 167 6.53 -0.65 -17.15
CA LYS A 167 6.51 -1.97 -17.76
C LYS A 167 5.09 -2.38 -18.15
N ILE A 168 4.14 -2.28 -17.22
CA ILE A 168 2.74 -2.68 -17.48
C ILE A 168 2.05 -1.72 -18.45
N THR A 169 2.34 -0.43 -18.34
CA THR A 169 1.80 0.59 -19.26
C THR A 169 2.28 0.35 -20.70
N LYS A 170 3.55 0.04 -20.90
CA LYS A 170 4.11 -0.29 -22.24
C LYS A 170 3.51 -1.56 -22.81
N VAL A 171 3.26 -2.57 -21.97
CA VAL A 171 2.80 -3.89 -22.44
C VAL A 171 1.30 -3.90 -22.75
N LEU A 172 0.48 -3.24 -21.92
CA LEU A 172 -0.99 -3.26 -22.10
C LEU A 172 -1.56 -1.97 -22.71
N GLY A 173 -0.76 -0.91 -22.87
CA GLY A 173 -1.27 0.39 -23.32
C GLY A 173 -2.36 0.97 -22.40
N THR A 174 -2.37 0.58 -21.12
CA THR A 174 -3.46 0.97 -20.20
C THR A 174 -3.13 2.22 -19.42
N GLU A 175 -4.14 3.05 -19.21
CA GLU A 175 -4.09 4.19 -18.31
C GLU A 175 -4.68 3.80 -16.96
N PHE A 176 -4.18 4.44 -15.91
CA PHE A 176 -4.62 4.28 -14.54
C PHE A 176 -5.54 5.43 -14.14
N LEU A 177 -6.46 5.15 -13.23
CA LEU A 177 -7.29 6.17 -12.62
C LEU A 177 -6.46 7.13 -11.77
N ASP A 178 -6.79 8.41 -11.82
CA ASP A 178 -6.25 9.40 -10.88
C ASP A 178 -6.73 9.07 -9.46
N ILE A 179 -5.79 8.92 -8.54
CA ILE A 179 -6.09 8.48 -7.17
C ILE A 179 -6.89 9.51 -6.39
N HIS A 180 -6.66 10.82 -6.62
CA HIS A 180 -7.41 11.86 -5.92
C HIS A 180 -8.88 11.89 -6.38
N GLN A 181 -9.13 11.74 -7.68
CA GLN A 181 -10.48 11.61 -8.22
C GLN A 181 -11.16 10.32 -7.73
N TYR A 182 -10.41 9.22 -7.69
CA TYR A 182 -10.91 7.94 -7.19
C TYR A 182 -11.31 8.00 -5.72
N ILE A 183 -10.48 8.63 -4.86
CA ILE A 183 -10.82 8.87 -3.45
C ILE A 183 -12.14 9.62 -3.32
N ASN A 184 -12.33 10.71 -4.09
CA ASN A 184 -13.58 11.47 -4.10
C ASN A 184 -14.78 10.61 -4.48
N ALA A 185 -14.62 9.71 -5.45
CA ALA A 185 -15.71 8.84 -5.90
C ALA A 185 -16.09 7.80 -4.83
N ILE A 186 -15.10 7.11 -4.22
CA ILE A 186 -15.38 6.04 -3.25
C ILE A 186 -15.80 6.55 -1.86
N SER A 187 -15.48 7.79 -1.52
CA SER A 187 -15.88 8.40 -0.24
C SER A 187 -17.37 8.76 -0.17
N LYS A 188 -18.04 8.79 -1.33
CA LYS A 188 -19.48 9.05 -1.44
C LYS A 188 -20.36 7.80 -1.43
N LEU A 189 -19.74 6.62 -1.43
CA LEU A 189 -20.38 5.31 -1.42
C LEU A 189 -20.50 4.74 0.00
#